data_c38ef5969c89d3b101592e52053831fc
#
_entry.id   c38ef5969c89d3b101592e52053831fc
#
_cell.length_a   1.000
_cell.length_b   1.000
_cell.length_c   1.000
_cell.angle_alpha   90.00
_cell.angle_beta   90.00
_cell.angle_gamma   90.00
#
_symmetry.space_group_name_H-M   'P 1'
#
loop_
_entity.id
_entity.type
_entity.pdbx_description
1 polymer ?
#
loop_
_entity_poly.entity_id
_entity_poly.type
_entity_poly.pdbx_seq_one_letter_code
_entity_poly.pdbx_strand_id
1 'polypeptide(L)'
;MAKILVLNGSPHKSASTTMAVTNAFVKGMCEGGEYESEIINISDLNVTPCMGCLSCWARTEGECVIKNDDMPAVKKRIEEADIIIESYPLYFFGMPGQMKLFTDRLLSMMCTYRGQKPPENGESFHGIRNPKTGQKLVLISGCAYSESESVYDSLLKEYECICGKNGFTAILCPQLKTLIEPVSYTHLRAHETAANL
;
A
#
# COMPACT_ATOMS: atom_id res chain seq x y z
N MET A 1 -17.65 -2.80 14.01
CA MET A 1 -16.27 -3.30 13.92
C MET A 1 -15.67 -2.76 12.64
N ALA A 2 -14.56 -2.01 12.72
CA ALA A 2 -13.94 -1.43 11.54
C ALA A 2 -13.10 -2.48 10.79
N LYS A 3 -13.08 -2.42 9.46
CA LYS A 3 -12.43 -3.42 8.59
C LYS A 3 -11.04 -2.96 8.19
N ILE A 4 -10.03 -3.78 8.48
CA ILE A 4 -8.66 -3.61 8.00
C ILE A 4 -8.44 -4.57 6.84
N LEU A 5 -8.04 -4.05 5.68
CA LEU A 5 -7.62 -4.83 4.53
C LEU A 5 -6.10 -4.70 4.35
N VAL A 6 -5.38 -5.79 4.48
CA VAL A 6 -3.94 -5.84 4.21
C VAL A 6 -3.71 -6.37 2.80
N LEU A 7 -3.10 -5.57 1.95
CA LEU A 7 -2.64 -5.92 0.61
C LEU A 7 -1.14 -6.26 0.68
N ASN A 8 -0.85 -7.55 0.78
CA ASN A 8 0.53 -8.02 0.88
C ASN A 8 1.16 -8.18 -0.51
N GLY A 9 2.02 -7.25 -0.88
CA GLY A 9 2.77 -7.27 -2.14
C GLY A 9 4.10 -8.01 -2.08
N SER A 10 4.44 -8.64 -0.95
CA SER A 10 5.68 -9.43 -0.86
C SER A 10 5.55 -10.78 -1.55
N PRO A 11 6.51 -11.18 -2.42
CA PRO A 11 6.51 -12.52 -3.01
C PRO A 11 6.70 -13.65 -1.98
N HIS A 12 7.22 -13.34 -0.79
CA HIS A 12 7.40 -14.30 0.31
C HIS A 12 6.14 -14.49 1.15
N LYS A 13 5.04 -13.80 0.83
CA LYS A 13 3.74 -13.93 1.51
C LYS A 13 3.86 -13.78 3.04
N SER A 14 3.30 -14.72 3.79
CA SER A 14 3.37 -14.73 5.27
C SER A 14 4.79 -14.88 5.84
N ALA A 15 5.73 -15.41 5.07
CA ALA A 15 7.14 -15.54 5.47
C ALA A 15 7.95 -14.24 5.23
N SER A 16 7.30 -13.17 4.77
CA SER A 16 7.95 -11.89 4.54
C SER A 16 8.31 -11.20 5.86
N THR A 17 9.52 -10.65 5.92
CA THR A 17 9.96 -9.81 7.03
C THR A 17 9.10 -8.54 7.17
N THR A 18 8.65 -7.96 6.04
CA THR A 18 7.72 -6.83 6.07
C THR A 18 6.38 -7.23 6.69
N MET A 19 5.89 -8.45 6.40
CA MET A 19 4.67 -8.96 7.02
C MET A 19 4.80 -9.20 8.52
N ALA A 20 5.98 -9.48 9.05
CA ALA A 20 6.18 -9.57 10.49
C ALA A 20 5.89 -8.22 11.18
N VAL A 21 6.37 -7.10 10.61
CA VAL A 21 6.04 -5.75 11.08
C VAL A 21 4.55 -5.46 10.93
N THR A 22 3.98 -5.77 9.76
CA THR A 22 2.56 -5.55 9.48
C THR A 22 1.67 -6.31 10.45
N ASN A 23 1.99 -7.57 10.75
CA ASN A 23 1.24 -8.38 11.70
C ASN A 23 1.32 -7.81 13.12
N ALA A 24 2.49 -7.31 13.54
CA ALA A 24 2.64 -6.65 14.83
C ALA A 24 1.80 -5.36 14.91
N PHE A 25 1.80 -4.56 13.84
CA PHE A 25 0.99 -3.34 13.74
C PHE A 25 -0.51 -3.66 13.80
N VAL A 26 -1.00 -4.59 12.97
CA VAL A 26 -2.41 -5.01 12.97
C VAL A 26 -2.83 -5.60 14.31
N LYS A 27 -1.97 -6.42 14.92
CA LYS A 27 -2.23 -6.97 16.28
C LYS A 27 -2.42 -5.86 17.30
N GLY A 28 -1.52 -4.86 17.32
CA GLY A 28 -1.63 -3.72 18.21
C GLY A 28 -2.91 -2.92 18.02
N MET A 29 -3.35 -2.75 16.76
CA MET A 29 -4.63 -2.11 16.46
C MET A 29 -5.82 -2.92 17.02
N CYS A 30 -5.83 -4.24 16.80
CA CYS A 30 -6.91 -5.12 17.29
C CYS A 30 -6.95 -5.22 18.82
N GLU A 31 -5.82 -5.08 19.51
CA GLU A 31 -5.76 -5.01 20.96
C GLU A 31 -6.28 -3.67 21.51
N GLY A 32 -6.15 -2.59 20.73
CA GLY A 32 -6.57 -1.24 21.12
C GLY A 32 -8.00 -0.84 20.68
N GLY A 33 -8.68 -1.67 19.89
CA GLY A 33 -10.00 -1.34 19.35
C GLY A 33 -10.72 -2.52 18.70
N GLU A 34 -11.95 -2.27 18.26
CA GLU A 34 -12.78 -3.28 17.58
C GLU A 34 -12.50 -3.31 16.09
N TYR A 35 -11.50 -4.08 15.68
CA TYR A 35 -11.10 -4.25 14.28
C TYR A 35 -11.22 -5.70 13.83
N GLU A 36 -11.62 -5.89 12.58
CA GLU A 36 -11.54 -7.14 11.85
C GLU A 36 -10.51 -6.99 10.73
N SER A 37 -9.57 -7.93 10.60
CA SER A 37 -8.52 -7.85 9.58
C SER A 37 -8.59 -8.99 8.59
N GLU A 38 -8.37 -8.65 7.32
CA GLU A 38 -8.23 -9.58 6.20
C GLU A 38 -6.89 -9.33 5.50
N ILE A 39 -6.22 -10.41 5.07
CA ILE A 39 -4.97 -10.33 4.29
C ILE A 39 -5.19 -10.91 2.91
N ILE A 40 -4.86 -10.14 1.88
CA ILE A 40 -4.80 -10.59 0.49
C ILE A 40 -3.33 -10.58 0.05
N ASN A 41 -2.82 -11.75 -0.31
CA ASN A 41 -1.51 -11.84 -0.95
C ASN A 41 -1.65 -11.52 -2.44
N ILE A 42 -1.08 -10.41 -2.88
CA ILE A 42 -1.16 -9.99 -4.29
C ILE A 42 -0.56 -11.04 -5.24
N SER A 43 0.45 -11.78 -4.78
CA SER A 43 1.07 -12.86 -5.56
C SER A 43 0.18 -14.09 -5.78
N ASP A 44 -0.93 -14.21 -5.06
CA ASP A 44 -1.89 -15.31 -5.23
C ASP A 44 -3.01 -14.95 -6.22
N LEU A 45 -3.11 -13.68 -6.58
CA LEU A 45 -4.13 -13.18 -7.48
C LEU A 45 -3.76 -13.41 -8.96
N ASN A 46 -4.75 -13.81 -9.73
CA ASN A 46 -4.68 -13.72 -11.18
C ASN A 46 -5.03 -12.31 -11.61
N VAL A 47 -4.03 -11.51 -11.95
CA VAL A 47 -4.20 -10.12 -12.38
C VAL A 47 -3.63 -9.94 -13.78
N THR A 48 -4.48 -9.65 -14.75
CA THR A 48 -4.05 -9.29 -16.10
C THR A 48 -3.49 -7.87 -16.11
N PRO A 49 -2.34 -7.61 -16.73
CA PRO A 49 -1.75 -6.26 -16.81
C PRO A 49 -2.69 -5.22 -17.39
N CYS A 50 -2.62 -3.98 -16.88
CA CYS A 50 -3.34 -2.86 -17.47
C CYS A 50 -2.79 -2.56 -18.87
N MET A 51 -3.67 -2.48 -19.88
CA MET A 51 -3.32 -2.18 -21.26
C MET A 51 -3.24 -0.68 -21.58
N GLY A 52 -3.51 0.19 -20.61
CA GLY A 52 -3.53 1.64 -20.86
C GLY A 52 -4.63 2.12 -21.80
N CYS A 53 -5.68 1.33 -22.03
CA CYS A 53 -6.73 1.66 -22.99
C CYS A 53 -7.66 2.81 -22.57
N LEU A 54 -7.58 3.24 -21.29
CA LEU A 54 -8.36 4.33 -20.69
C LEU A 54 -9.89 4.19 -20.82
N SER A 55 -10.39 3.00 -21.15
CA SER A 55 -11.84 2.75 -21.26
C SER A 55 -12.57 3.02 -19.95
N CYS A 56 -11.95 2.72 -18.83
CA CYS A 56 -12.49 2.99 -17.49
C CYS A 56 -12.70 4.49 -17.19
N TRP A 57 -12.06 5.37 -17.94
CA TRP A 57 -12.25 6.81 -17.84
C TRP A 57 -13.12 7.40 -18.94
N ALA A 58 -13.28 6.69 -20.07
CA ALA A 58 -13.92 7.25 -21.26
C ALA A 58 -15.26 6.60 -21.61
N ARG A 59 -15.42 5.29 -21.40
CA ARG A 59 -16.57 4.53 -21.90
C ARG A 59 -17.31 3.72 -20.84
N THR A 60 -16.61 3.25 -19.81
CA THR A 60 -17.15 2.31 -18.83
C THR A 60 -17.22 2.87 -17.41
N GLU A 61 -16.98 4.17 -17.26
CA GLU A 61 -17.16 4.95 -16.01
C GLU A 61 -16.70 4.23 -14.73
N GLY A 62 -15.41 3.91 -14.66
CA GLY A 62 -14.81 3.26 -13.49
C GLY A 62 -14.70 1.75 -13.61
N GLU A 63 -15.35 1.14 -14.60
CA GLU A 63 -15.21 -0.30 -14.83
C GLU A 63 -14.07 -0.63 -15.79
N CYS A 64 -13.20 -1.56 -15.40
CA CYS A 64 -12.20 -2.08 -16.32
C CYS A 64 -12.85 -3.00 -17.36
N VAL A 65 -12.37 -2.94 -18.61
CA VAL A 65 -12.82 -3.86 -19.68
C VAL A 65 -12.35 -5.30 -19.44
N ILE A 66 -11.27 -5.49 -18.66
CA ILE A 66 -10.78 -6.80 -18.24
C ILE A 66 -11.56 -7.19 -16.97
N LYS A 67 -12.45 -8.19 -17.09
CA LYS A 67 -13.35 -8.60 -16.01
C LYS A 67 -13.16 -10.05 -15.56
N ASN A 68 -12.37 -10.83 -16.29
CA ASN A 68 -12.18 -12.26 -16.06
C ASN A 68 -10.89 -12.57 -15.28
N ASP A 69 -10.58 -11.71 -14.32
CA ASP A 69 -9.51 -11.88 -13.35
C ASP A 69 -9.99 -11.50 -11.93
N ASP A 70 -9.11 -11.52 -10.93
CA ASP A 70 -9.51 -11.30 -9.53
C ASP A 70 -9.74 -9.82 -9.17
N MET A 71 -9.40 -8.88 -10.06
CA MET A 71 -9.48 -7.45 -9.77
C MET A 71 -10.88 -6.95 -9.38
N PRO A 72 -11.99 -7.39 -10.02
CA PRO A 72 -13.32 -6.93 -9.60
C PRO A 72 -13.65 -7.26 -8.14
N ALA A 73 -13.30 -8.47 -7.69
CA ALA A 73 -13.55 -8.89 -6.31
C ALA A 73 -12.68 -8.13 -5.30
N VAL A 74 -11.40 -7.91 -5.63
CA VAL A 74 -10.48 -7.19 -4.74
C VAL A 74 -10.84 -5.71 -4.63
N LYS A 75 -11.20 -5.05 -5.74
CA LYS A 75 -11.65 -3.65 -5.72
C LYS A 75 -12.85 -3.44 -4.79
N LYS A 76 -13.82 -4.36 -4.80
CA LYS A 76 -14.95 -4.30 -3.88
C LYS A 76 -14.49 -4.34 -2.42
N ARG A 77 -13.50 -5.17 -2.07
CA ARG A 77 -12.95 -5.23 -0.71
C ARG A 77 -12.22 -3.95 -0.32
N ILE A 78 -11.50 -3.32 -1.27
CA ILE A 78 -10.86 -2.02 -1.08
C ILE A 78 -11.92 -0.94 -0.78
N GLU A 79 -13.02 -0.92 -1.50
CA GLU A 79 -14.12 0.03 -1.26
C GLU A 79 -14.82 -0.19 0.10
N GLU A 80 -14.90 -1.43 0.56
CA GLU A 80 -15.54 -1.78 1.85
C GLU A 80 -14.63 -1.55 3.07
N ALA A 81 -13.31 -1.54 2.89
CA ALA A 81 -12.35 -1.40 3.98
C ALA A 81 -12.40 0.01 4.62
N ASP A 82 -12.21 0.09 5.93
CA ASP A 82 -12.01 1.35 6.65
C ASP A 82 -10.54 1.75 6.68
N ILE A 83 -9.66 0.74 6.72
CA ILE A 83 -8.21 0.93 6.70
C ILE A 83 -7.63 -0.03 5.67
N ILE A 84 -6.87 0.52 4.74
CA ILE A 84 -6.10 -0.24 3.75
C ILE A 84 -4.64 -0.19 4.18
N ILE A 85 -4.00 -1.35 4.28
CA ILE A 85 -2.57 -1.45 4.57
C ILE A 85 -1.89 -2.08 3.36
N GLU A 86 -1.08 -1.33 2.66
CA GLU A 86 -0.22 -1.84 1.61
C GLU A 86 1.14 -2.21 2.22
N SER A 87 1.47 -3.50 2.21
CA SER A 87 2.65 -4.06 2.87
C SER A 87 3.55 -4.79 1.88
N TYR A 88 4.77 -4.29 1.65
CA TYR A 88 5.72 -4.92 0.73
C TYR A 88 7.17 -4.45 0.94
N PRO A 89 8.16 -5.26 0.57
CA PRO A 89 9.55 -4.83 0.59
C PRO A 89 9.83 -3.78 -0.49
N LEU A 90 10.76 -2.89 -0.22
CA LEU A 90 11.26 -1.95 -1.22
C LEU A 90 12.13 -2.71 -2.24
N TYR A 91 11.66 -2.82 -3.47
CA TYR A 91 12.39 -3.45 -4.56
C TYR A 91 12.79 -2.42 -5.59
N PHE A 92 14.09 -2.28 -5.81
CA PHE A 92 14.64 -1.33 -6.78
C PHE A 92 14.08 0.09 -6.62
N PHE A 93 14.02 0.56 -5.36
CA PHE A 93 13.50 1.87 -4.93
C PHE A 93 12.00 2.10 -5.18
N GLY A 94 11.22 1.05 -5.37
CA GLY A 94 9.78 1.12 -5.61
C GLY A 94 9.04 -0.12 -5.17
N MET A 95 7.83 -0.30 -5.68
CA MET A 95 6.99 -1.47 -5.45
C MET A 95 7.57 -2.71 -6.12
N PRO A 96 7.38 -3.92 -5.53
CA PRO A 96 7.59 -5.17 -6.26
C PRO A 96 6.72 -5.23 -7.53
N GLY A 97 7.21 -5.88 -8.59
CA GLY A 97 6.54 -5.90 -9.89
C GLY A 97 5.08 -6.37 -9.84
N GLN A 98 4.77 -7.37 -9.02
CA GLN A 98 3.39 -7.85 -8.85
C GLN A 98 2.49 -6.82 -8.16
N MET A 99 3.02 -6.08 -7.17
CA MET A 99 2.30 -4.99 -6.53
C MET A 99 2.04 -3.85 -7.52
N LYS A 100 3.03 -3.51 -8.34
CA LYS A 100 2.86 -2.47 -9.39
C LYS A 100 1.84 -2.88 -10.43
N LEU A 101 1.87 -4.13 -10.88
CA LEU A 101 0.87 -4.68 -11.81
C LEU A 101 -0.55 -4.58 -11.24
N PHE A 102 -0.71 -4.88 -9.96
CA PHE A 102 -1.98 -4.73 -9.25
C PHE A 102 -2.39 -3.25 -9.16
N THR A 103 -1.47 -2.37 -8.72
CA THR A 103 -1.73 -0.93 -8.55
C THR A 103 -2.14 -0.26 -9.86
N ASP A 104 -1.53 -0.62 -10.99
CA ASP A 104 -1.92 -0.08 -12.31
C ASP A 104 -3.38 -0.40 -12.68
N ARG A 105 -3.93 -1.50 -12.17
CA ARG A 105 -5.32 -1.89 -12.37
C ARG A 105 -6.31 -1.10 -11.49
N LEU A 106 -5.82 -0.44 -10.43
CA LEU A 106 -6.62 0.46 -9.60
C LEU A 106 -6.95 1.79 -10.31
N LEU A 107 -6.36 2.07 -11.47
CA LEU A 107 -6.69 3.25 -12.29
C LEU A 107 -8.20 3.40 -12.52
N SER A 108 -8.94 2.31 -12.60
CA SER A 108 -10.40 2.34 -12.77
C SER A 108 -11.16 2.86 -11.55
N MET A 109 -10.53 2.86 -10.36
CA MET A 109 -11.10 3.44 -9.14
C MET A 109 -10.83 4.93 -9.01
N MET A 110 -10.01 5.49 -9.90
CA MET A 110 -9.65 6.90 -9.88
C MET A 110 -10.50 7.70 -10.86
N CYS A 111 -10.74 8.97 -10.54
CA CYS A 111 -11.40 9.91 -11.43
C CYS A 111 -10.43 10.37 -12.53
N THR A 112 -10.97 10.67 -13.72
CA THR A 112 -10.19 11.34 -14.76
C THR A 112 -9.96 12.80 -14.39
N TYR A 113 -8.80 13.33 -14.77
CA TYR A 113 -8.48 14.76 -14.63
C TYR A 113 -8.81 15.59 -15.88
N ARG A 114 -9.47 15.02 -16.87
CA ARG A 114 -9.79 15.72 -18.13
C ARG A 114 -10.55 17.03 -17.87
N GLY A 115 -9.97 18.14 -18.31
CA GLY A 115 -10.53 19.47 -18.15
C GLY A 115 -10.30 20.11 -16.76
N GLN A 116 -9.61 19.44 -15.86
CA GLN A 116 -9.20 20.01 -14.57
C GLN A 116 -7.77 20.58 -14.66
N LYS A 117 -7.48 21.55 -13.83
CA LYS A 117 -6.10 22.02 -13.65
C LYS A 117 -5.25 20.93 -13.00
N PRO A 118 -3.94 20.89 -13.30
CA PRO A 118 -3.03 20.05 -12.50
C PRO A 118 -3.15 20.39 -11.01
N PRO A 119 -3.00 19.41 -10.12
CA PRO A 119 -3.10 19.62 -8.68
C PRO A 119 -2.00 20.61 -8.23
N GLU A 120 -2.35 21.44 -7.28
CA GLU A 120 -1.39 22.30 -6.61
C GLU A 120 -0.63 21.49 -5.54
N ASN A 121 0.43 22.07 -5.03
CA ASN A 121 1.40 21.50 -4.09
C ASN A 121 0.87 20.43 -3.12
N GLY A 122 1.16 19.16 -3.39
CA GLY A 122 0.92 18.05 -2.48
C GLY A 122 -0.47 17.44 -2.55
N GLU A 123 -1.31 17.84 -3.50
CA GLU A 123 -2.58 17.18 -3.79
C GLU A 123 -2.36 15.96 -4.72
N SER A 124 -3.30 15.01 -4.68
CA SER A 124 -3.28 13.88 -5.61
C SER A 124 -3.62 14.34 -7.04
N PHE A 125 -3.07 13.64 -8.04
CA PHE A 125 -3.39 13.90 -9.45
C PHE A 125 -4.80 13.44 -9.83
N HIS A 126 -5.38 12.52 -9.07
CA HIS A 126 -6.69 11.95 -9.34
C HIS A 126 -7.45 11.73 -8.04
N GLY A 127 -8.69 12.17 -7.99
CA GLY A 127 -9.59 11.82 -6.90
C GLY A 127 -10.02 10.34 -6.97
N ILE A 128 -10.38 9.76 -5.85
CA ILE A 128 -11.01 8.44 -5.78
C ILE A 128 -12.45 8.56 -6.29
N ARG A 129 -12.90 7.63 -7.15
CA ARG A 129 -14.24 7.67 -7.74
C ARG A 129 -15.36 7.47 -6.71
N ASN A 130 -15.19 6.47 -5.85
CA ASN A 130 -16.14 6.11 -4.79
C ASN A 130 -15.45 6.21 -3.43
N PRO A 131 -15.19 7.43 -2.93
CA PRO A 131 -14.44 7.58 -1.68
C PRO A 131 -15.30 7.13 -0.50
N LYS A 132 -14.78 6.22 0.32
CA LYS A 132 -15.37 5.91 1.62
C LYS A 132 -14.94 6.96 2.62
N THR A 133 -15.90 7.64 3.25
CA THR A 133 -15.62 8.69 4.24
C THR A 133 -14.77 8.12 5.40
N GLY A 134 -13.66 8.76 5.68
CA GLY A 134 -12.78 8.38 6.79
C GLY A 134 -11.85 7.20 6.49
N GLN A 135 -11.87 6.63 5.27
CA GLN A 135 -10.94 5.56 4.87
C GLN A 135 -9.48 6.04 5.02
N LYS A 136 -8.64 5.18 5.57
CA LYS A 136 -7.21 5.45 5.77
C LYS A 136 -6.37 4.52 4.92
N LEU A 137 -5.25 5.04 4.41
CA LEU A 137 -4.22 4.26 3.72
C LEU A 137 -2.94 4.28 4.53
N VAL A 138 -2.38 3.11 4.78
CA VAL A 138 -1.11 2.91 5.47
C VAL A 138 -0.17 2.15 4.54
N LEU A 139 1.00 2.71 4.31
CA LEU A 139 2.10 2.05 3.62
C LEU A 139 3.07 1.48 4.66
N ILE A 140 3.34 0.18 4.61
CA ILE A 140 4.39 -0.46 5.40
C ILE A 140 5.42 -1.04 4.43
N SER A 141 6.64 -0.49 4.45
CA SER A 141 7.70 -0.96 3.55
C SER A 141 9.01 -1.13 4.28
N GLY A 142 9.72 -2.21 3.95
CA GLY A 142 11.01 -2.51 4.53
C GLY A 142 12.09 -2.70 3.48
N CYS A 143 13.33 -2.39 3.84
CA CYS A 143 14.51 -2.61 2.99
C CYS A 143 15.71 -3.12 3.79
N ALA A 144 16.77 -3.51 3.07
CA ALA A 144 18.01 -3.97 3.67
C ALA A 144 19.05 -2.85 3.89
N TYR A 145 18.79 -1.65 3.38
CA TYR A 145 19.73 -0.52 3.52
C TYR A 145 19.81 -0.05 4.95
N SER A 146 21.01 0.33 5.40
CA SER A 146 21.27 0.84 6.75
C SER A 146 20.87 2.30 6.92
N GLU A 147 20.92 3.07 5.84
CA GLU A 147 20.54 4.47 5.80
C GLU A 147 19.22 4.60 5.05
N SER A 148 18.29 5.33 5.65
CA SER A 148 16.94 5.52 5.09
C SER A 148 16.78 6.83 4.35
N GLU A 149 17.70 7.79 4.54
CA GLU A 149 17.66 9.05 3.82
C GLU A 149 17.68 8.80 2.31
N SER A 150 16.71 9.35 1.60
CA SER A 150 16.51 9.25 0.16
C SER A 150 16.16 7.86 -0.43
N VAL A 151 16.35 6.76 0.31
CA VAL A 151 16.10 5.41 -0.23
C VAL A 151 14.63 5.20 -0.58
N TYR A 152 13.73 5.82 0.15
CA TYR A 152 12.29 5.73 -0.06
C TYR A 152 11.68 6.90 -0.86
N ASP A 153 12.46 7.90 -1.26
CA ASP A 153 11.94 9.14 -1.88
C ASP A 153 11.09 8.87 -3.12
N SER A 154 11.53 7.97 -4.00
CA SER A 154 10.79 7.63 -5.21
C SER A 154 9.45 6.94 -4.88
N LEU A 155 9.44 6.05 -3.89
CA LEU A 155 8.24 5.37 -3.43
C LEU A 155 7.27 6.36 -2.78
N LEU A 156 7.75 7.18 -1.87
CA LEU A 156 6.91 8.21 -1.22
C LEU A 156 6.35 9.19 -2.23
N LYS A 157 7.16 9.56 -3.24
CA LYS A 157 6.70 10.46 -4.31
C LYS A 157 5.59 9.85 -5.15
N GLU A 158 5.65 8.53 -5.44
CA GLU A 158 4.56 7.83 -6.12
C GLU A 158 3.25 7.93 -5.30
N TYR A 159 3.30 7.68 -3.99
CA TYR A 159 2.14 7.81 -3.11
C TYR A 159 1.61 9.24 -3.01
N GLU A 160 2.49 10.23 -2.93
CA GLU A 160 2.08 11.63 -2.98
C GLU A 160 1.29 11.95 -4.27
N CYS A 161 1.72 11.43 -5.41
CA CYS A 161 1.01 11.62 -6.67
C CYS A 161 -0.33 10.89 -6.70
N ILE A 162 -0.45 9.73 -6.06
CA ILE A 162 -1.68 8.92 -6.03
C ILE A 162 -2.68 9.48 -5.02
N CYS A 163 -2.24 9.79 -3.80
CA CYS A 163 -3.11 10.08 -2.64
C CYS A 163 -2.98 11.52 -2.12
N GLY A 164 -1.98 12.28 -2.56
CA GLY A 164 -1.59 13.56 -1.94
C GLY A 164 -0.72 13.35 -0.69
N LYS A 165 -0.02 14.38 -0.27
CA LYS A 165 0.95 14.34 0.86
C LYS A 165 0.33 13.87 2.18
N ASN A 166 -0.93 14.18 2.41
CA ASN A 166 -1.64 13.84 3.65
C ASN A 166 -2.62 12.67 3.46
N GLY A 167 -2.59 12.02 2.28
CA GLY A 167 -3.53 10.95 1.92
C GLY A 167 -3.13 9.57 2.44
N PHE A 168 -1.94 9.43 3.01
CA PHE A 168 -1.44 8.16 3.53
C PHE A 168 -0.52 8.36 4.73
N THR A 169 -0.32 7.28 5.49
CA THR A 169 0.68 7.19 6.57
C THR A 169 1.73 6.16 6.15
N ALA A 170 3.02 6.49 6.28
CA ALA A 170 4.10 5.57 5.94
C ALA A 170 4.82 5.07 7.20
N ILE A 171 5.02 3.75 7.29
CA ILE A 171 5.87 3.06 8.25
C ILE A 171 7.02 2.44 7.45
N LEU A 172 8.19 3.04 7.54
CA LEU A 172 9.36 2.67 6.75
C LEU A 172 10.39 2.00 7.66
N CYS A 173 10.80 0.78 7.30
CA CYS A 173 11.67 -0.04 8.12
C CYS A 173 12.99 -0.31 7.38
N PRO A 174 14.02 0.54 7.52
CA PRO A 174 15.37 0.23 7.06
C PRO A 174 15.94 -0.95 7.87
N GLN A 175 16.94 -1.63 7.34
CA GLN A 175 17.60 -2.80 7.98
C GLN A 175 16.63 -3.90 8.45
N LEU A 176 15.50 -4.04 7.80
CA LEU A 176 14.39 -4.86 8.29
C LEU A 176 14.80 -6.32 8.57
N LYS A 177 15.70 -6.88 7.78
CA LYS A 177 16.18 -8.25 8.01
C LYS A 177 16.90 -8.38 9.36
N THR A 178 17.72 -7.41 9.71
CA THR A 178 18.47 -7.38 10.98
C THR A 178 17.55 -7.18 12.19
N LEU A 179 16.44 -6.44 12.00
CA LEU A 179 15.46 -6.22 13.08
C LEU A 179 14.72 -7.49 13.49
N ILE A 180 14.60 -8.46 12.58
CA ILE A 180 13.79 -9.67 12.79
C ILE A 180 14.65 -10.89 13.13
N GLU A 181 15.96 -10.87 12.84
CA GLU A 181 16.87 -11.95 13.18
C GLU A 181 17.20 -11.96 14.70
N PRO A 182 17.07 -13.11 15.40
CA PRO A 182 17.19 -13.16 16.87
C PRO A 182 18.58 -12.83 17.43
N VAL A 183 19.58 -12.65 16.64
CA VAL A 183 21.01 -12.78 17.03
C VAL A 183 21.68 -11.46 17.45
N SER A 184 21.06 -10.31 17.33
CA SER A 184 21.73 -9.05 17.66
C SER A 184 20.92 -8.06 18.48
N TYR A 185 20.03 -8.54 19.31
CA TYR A 185 19.17 -7.70 20.17
C TYR A 185 19.92 -6.78 21.14
N THR A 186 21.17 -7.05 21.44
CA THR A 186 21.97 -6.25 22.35
C THR A 186 22.42 -4.91 21.78
N HIS A 187 22.58 -4.80 20.46
CA HIS A 187 22.99 -3.55 19.81
C HIS A 187 21.80 -2.67 19.38
N LEU A 188 20.67 -3.26 19.05
CA LEU A 188 19.48 -2.51 18.58
C LEU A 188 18.78 -1.76 19.72
N ARG A 189 18.83 -2.26 20.96
CA ARG A 189 18.25 -1.57 22.13
C ARG A 189 18.89 -0.22 22.47
N ALA A 190 20.08 0.05 21.97
CA ALA A 190 20.81 1.28 22.31
C ALA A 190 20.47 2.48 21.38
N HIS A 191 19.88 2.25 20.21
CA HIS A 191 19.65 3.29 19.21
C HIS A 191 18.18 3.57 18.89
N GLU A 192 17.27 2.69 19.27
CA GLU A 192 15.84 2.93 19.09
C GLU A 192 15.21 3.33 20.42
N THR A 193 15.36 4.58 20.75
CA THR A 193 14.50 5.19 21.74
C THR A 193 13.12 5.37 21.12
N ALA A 194 12.09 5.00 21.88
CA ALA A 194 10.67 5.20 21.57
C ALA A 194 10.28 6.67 21.31
N ALA A 195 11.23 7.52 20.99
CA ALA A 195 11.06 8.94 20.69
C ALA A 195 10.80 9.24 19.21
N ASN A 196 10.84 8.20 18.33
CA ASN A 196 10.59 8.37 16.88
C ASN A 196 9.39 7.54 16.40
N LEU A 197 8.52 7.09 17.29
CA LEU A 197 7.22 6.52 16.95
C LEU A 197 6.11 7.54 17.21
#